data_947cf8f872601ec16de8c13e478fd262
#
_entry.id   947cf8f872601ec16de8c13e478fd262
#
_cell.length_a   1.000
_cell.length_b   1.000
_cell.length_c   1.000
_cell.angle_alpha   90.00
_cell.angle_beta   90.00
_cell.angle_gamma   90.00
#
_symmetry.space_group_name_H-M   'P 1'
#
loop_
_entity.id
_entity.type
_entity.pdbx_description
1 polymer ?
#
loop_
_entity_poly.entity_id
_entity_poly.type
_entity_poly.pdbx_seq_one_letter_code
_entity_poly.pdbx_strand_id
1 'polypeptide(L)'
;EEKILLTEDQVKDQTEIKEETEKDDMVENGVHNYSTEESYVWPTDPAVRKKLEWFRDQKLGLMMHWGAYSQLGIVESWALSDADACWSRHCIDWEVTGEEFKKQYFDLNKTFNPIRFEPEKWADIAKAAGTKYLLFTTKHHDGFCMWDTKYSDYKITAEDCPYHTNHYADICAHLFESFRKRDLGVIAYFSKADWHVDSYWSENYERGSYQHRGPSYDPKEYPEEWERFVNFTQNQIMELGSRYGQIDGMWFDAGWVCKENGQDIRLGEVIERVRKFQPGMLCADRTIGGPYENYVTPEQCVPEEPLMIPWESCITLGTSFSFVYEDTYKSPREVICLLVDIVVKGGNLAINVGPQPNGCLPKGAVDCLLGMGQWLDVYGEAIYGTRVCAPYKKDGIGFTTKNGVVYAIETFATETEKVPSKVWIPYEGKVTEITELSGGSALSFEAKEGGYLVNVGKWKEEKAPIGRVFCLKNA
;
A
#
# COMPACT_ATOMS: atom_id res chain seq x y z
N GLU A 1 24.62 -28.45 12.33
CA GLU A 1 24.31 -27.00 12.22
C GLU A 1 23.41 -26.64 13.38
N GLU A 2 24.01 -26.08 14.45
CA GLU A 2 23.29 -25.65 15.64
C GLU A 2 22.62 -24.28 15.34
N LYS A 3 21.31 -24.26 15.37
CA LYS A 3 20.56 -22.99 15.46
C LYS A 3 20.87 -22.35 16.82
N ILE A 4 21.58 -21.24 16.82
CA ILE A 4 21.75 -20.41 17.99
C ILE A 4 20.38 -19.74 18.26
N LEU A 5 19.59 -20.35 19.13
CA LEU A 5 18.41 -19.72 19.71
C LEU A 5 18.90 -18.77 20.80
N LEU A 6 18.60 -17.49 20.66
CA LEU A 6 18.81 -16.50 21.72
C LEU A 6 18.06 -16.94 22.98
N THR A 7 18.69 -16.87 24.15
CA THR A 7 18.06 -17.20 25.41
C THR A 7 17.02 -16.13 25.81
N GLU A 8 16.03 -16.50 26.62
CA GLU A 8 15.01 -15.56 27.12
C GLU A 8 15.59 -14.31 27.79
N ASP A 9 16.78 -14.45 28.42
CA ASP A 9 17.49 -13.32 29.03
C ASP A 9 18.10 -12.38 28.00
N GLN A 10 18.55 -12.87 26.84
CA GLN A 10 19.04 -12.04 25.72
C GLN A 10 17.92 -11.30 25.01
N VAL A 11 16.71 -11.86 25.00
CA VAL A 11 15.52 -11.16 24.48
C VAL A 11 15.04 -10.08 25.45
N LYS A 12 15.16 -10.32 26.77
CA LYS A 12 14.86 -9.31 27.81
C LYS A 12 15.86 -8.15 27.78
N ASP A 13 17.16 -8.43 27.62
CA ASP A 13 18.19 -7.39 27.50
C ASP A 13 17.95 -6.48 26.29
N GLN A 14 17.47 -7.04 25.16
CA GLN A 14 17.11 -6.23 23.99
C GLN A 14 15.82 -5.42 24.19
N THR A 15 14.93 -5.87 25.08
CA THR A 15 13.70 -5.15 25.44
C THR A 15 14.01 -4.03 26.46
N GLU A 16 14.92 -4.27 27.39
CA GLU A 16 15.37 -3.26 28.37
C GLU A 16 16.25 -2.19 27.73
N ILE A 17 17.09 -2.54 26.73
CA ILE A 17 17.86 -1.55 25.93
C ILE A 17 16.92 -0.61 25.13
N LYS A 18 15.70 -1.06 24.79
CA LYS A 18 14.68 -0.18 24.19
C LYS A 18 14.06 0.82 25.18
N GLU A 19 14.14 0.56 26.48
CA GLU A 19 13.60 1.45 27.51
C GLU A 19 14.58 2.53 28.00
N GLU A 20 15.89 2.39 27.73
CA GLU A 20 16.93 3.32 28.17
C GLU A 20 17.50 4.25 27.07
N THR A 21 17.10 4.11 25.81
CA THR A 21 17.33 5.19 24.84
C THR A 21 16.47 6.39 25.24
N GLU A 22 17.11 7.54 25.47
CA GLU A 22 16.49 8.83 25.73
C GLU A 22 15.19 8.91 24.93
N LYS A 23 14.06 9.13 25.63
CA LYS A 23 12.78 9.38 24.98
C LYS A 23 12.99 10.60 24.11
N ASP A 24 13.15 10.36 22.83
CA ASP A 24 12.99 11.43 21.86
C ASP A 24 11.57 11.94 22.09
N ASP A 25 11.41 13.21 22.50
CA ASP A 25 10.11 13.84 22.80
C ASP A 25 9.22 13.96 21.55
N MET A 26 9.64 13.33 20.46
CA MET A 26 8.94 13.32 19.20
C MET A 26 7.73 12.36 19.24
N VAL A 27 6.55 12.88 18.96
CA VAL A 27 5.34 12.07 18.82
C VAL A 27 5.50 11.17 17.60
N GLU A 28 5.72 9.88 17.83
CA GLU A 28 5.64 8.89 16.78
C GLU A 28 4.16 8.56 16.52
N ASN A 29 3.60 9.10 15.44
CA ASN A 29 2.33 8.61 14.92
C ASN A 29 2.60 7.26 14.24
N GLY A 30 2.51 6.18 15.01
CA GLY A 30 2.69 4.82 14.53
C GLY A 30 1.67 4.48 13.42
N VAL A 31 2.00 3.51 12.60
CA VAL A 31 1.22 3.10 11.40
C VAL A 31 -0.24 2.70 11.69
N HIS A 32 -0.58 2.47 12.95
CA HIS A 32 -1.94 2.15 13.40
C HIS A 32 -2.66 3.35 14.04
N ASN A 33 -2.04 4.53 14.09
CA ASN A 33 -2.64 5.75 14.61
C ASN A 33 -3.38 6.49 13.49
N TYR A 34 -4.53 5.97 13.08
CA TYR A 34 -5.39 6.57 12.06
C TYR A 34 -6.77 6.93 12.64
N SER A 35 -7.54 7.75 11.92
CA SER A 35 -8.86 8.19 12.34
C SER A 35 -9.81 7.01 12.57
N THR A 36 -10.61 7.11 13.62
CA THR A 36 -11.75 6.23 13.89
C THR A 36 -13.00 6.76 13.19
N GLU A 37 -14.09 5.99 13.19
CA GLU A 37 -15.38 6.44 12.66
C GLU A 37 -15.87 7.75 13.31
N GLU A 38 -15.53 7.98 14.58
CA GLU A 38 -15.93 9.17 15.34
C GLU A 38 -15.04 10.38 15.00
N SER A 39 -13.75 10.19 14.74
CA SER A 39 -12.78 11.24 14.49
C SER A 39 -12.55 11.56 13.00
N TYR A 40 -13.01 10.70 12.11
CA TYR A 40 -12.83 10.88 10.68
C TYR A 40 -13.57 12.11 10.14
N VAL A 41 -12.86 12.92 9.36
CA VAL A 41 -13.40 14.15 8.76
C VAL A 41 -13.79 13.90 7.30
N TRP A 42 -15.08 13.80 7.05
CA TRP A 42 -15.59 13.67 5.68
C TRP A 42 -15.26 14.89 4.83
N PRO A 43 -14.75 14.71 3.59
CA PRO A 43 -14.48 15.86 2.71
C PRO A 43 -15.75 16.67 2.46
N THR A 44 -15.63 17.98 2.43
CA THR A 44 -16.74 18.90 2.10
C THR A 44 -16.80 19.20 0.59
N ASP A 45 -15.67 19.16 -0.13
CA ASP A 45 -15.59 19.37 -1.56
C ASP A 45 -16.32 18.24 -2.33
N PRO A 46 -17.33 18.56 -3.15
CA PRO A 46 -18.06 17.56 -3.92
C PRO A 46 -17.19 16.77 -4.92
N ALA A 47 -16.14 17.38 -5.46
CA ALA A 47 -15.22 16.71 -6.38
C ALA A 47 -14.37 15.65 -5.64
N VAL A 48 -13.91 15.97 -4.42
CA VAL A 48 -13.20 15.03 -3.57
C VAL A 48 -14.13 13.89 -3.14
N ARG A 49 -15.37 14.19 -2.73
CA ARG A 49 -16.38 13.16 -2.41
C ARG A 49 -16.64 12.20 -3.57
N LYS A 50 -16.80 12.74 -4.78
CA LYS A 50 -17.00 11.93 -5.98
C LYS A 50 -15.79 11.02 -6.24
N LYS A 51 -14.59 11.54 -6.12
CA LYS A 51 -13.35 10.77 -6.27
C LYS A 51 -13.22 9.70 -5.17
N LEU A 52 -13.64 9.99 -3.94
CA LEU A 52 -13.61 9.06 -2.83
C LEU A 52 -14.58 7.89 -3.06
N GLU A 53 -15.77 8.12 -3.60
CA GLU A 53 -16.68 7.03 -3.99
C GLU A 53 -16.08 6.20 -5.13
N TRP A 54 -15.46 6.83 -6.14
CA TRP A 54 -14.69 6.13 -7.16
C TRP A 54 -13.61 5.24 -6.52
N PHE A 55 -12.84 5.76 -5.56
CA PHE A 55 -11.79 4.99 -4.87
C PHE A 55 -12.36 3.78 -4.13
N ARG A 56 -13.48 3.96 -3.42
CA ARG A 56 -14.19 2.87 -2.72
C ARG A 56 -14.71 1.77 -3.66
N ASP A 57 -14.93 2.09 -4.92
CA ASP A 57 -15.34 1.12 -5.95
C ASP A 57 -14.17 0.27 -6.47
N GLN A 58 -12.94 0.76 -6.37
CA GLN A 58 -11.78 0.09 -6.97
C GLN A 58 -11.39 -1.21 -6.27
N LYS A 59 -11.46 -1.30 -4.96
CA LYS A 59 -11.22 -2.47 -4.09
C LYS A 59 -9.81 -3.05 -4.09
N LEU A 60 -9.08 -3.01 -5.21
CA LEU A 60 -7.75 -3.61 -5.35
C LEU A 60 -6.80 -2.68 -6.08
N GLY A 61 -5.74 -2.26 -5.38
CA GLY A 61 -4.61 -1.51 -5.93
C GLY A 61 -3.33 -2.35 -5.96
N LEU A 62 -2.41 -1.99 -6.85
CA LEU A 62 -1.05 -2.49 -6.87
C LEU A 62 -0.12 -1.44 -6.29
N MET A 63 0.40 -1.71 -5.10
CA MET A 63 1.42 -0.88 -4.48
C MET A 63 2.81 -1.36 -4.86
N MET A 64 3.74 -0.46 -5.12
CA MET A 64 5.11 -0.80 -5.46
C MET A 64 6.11 0.07 -4.70
N HIS A 65 6.96 -0.57 -3.90
CA HIS A 65 8.11 0.08 -3.27
C HIS A 65 9.36 -0.19 -4.10
N TRP A 66 9.86 0.85 -4.75
CA TRP A 66 11.02 0.73 -5.63
C TRP A 66 11.91 1.97 -5.58
N GLY A 67 13.20 1.74 -5.44
CA GLY A 67 14.23 2.76 -5.38
C GLY A 67 15.62 2.14 -5.41
N ALA A 68 16.65 2.95 -5.20
CA ALA A 68 18.04 2.50 -5.22
C ALA A 68 18.33 1.40 -4.18
N TYR A 69 17.61 1.40 -3.06
CA TYR A 69 17.69 0.40 -1.98
C TYR A 69 17.38 -1.04 -2.43
N SER A 70 16.65 -1.21 -3.53
CA SER A 70 16.37 -2.55 -4.07
C SER A 70 17.64 -3.34 -4.41
N GLN A 71 18.74 -2.64 -4.69
CA GLN A 71 20.03 -3.27 -4.97
C GLN A 71 20.61 -4.01 -3.76
N LEU A 72 20.29 -3.58 -2.56
CA LEU A 72 20.76 -4.20 -1.31
C LEU A 72 19.86 -5.33 -0.82
N GLY A 73 18.59 -5.34 -1.21
CA GLY A 73 17.61 -6.30 -0.69
C GLY A 73 17.29 -6.08 0.79
N ILE A 74 17.29 -4.83 1.25
CA ILE A 74 16.96 -4.40 2.62
C ILE A 74 15.57 -3.78 2.68
N VAL A 75 15.10 -3.49 3.90
CA VAL A 75 13.80 -2.85 4.10
C VAL A 75 13.92 -1.35 3.79
N GLU A 76 13.62 -0.98 2.57
CA GLU A 76 13.65 0.36 1.99
C GLU A 76 14.84 1.20 2.49
N SER A 77 14.57 2.46 2.87
CA SER A 77 15.59 3.40 3.35
C SER A 77 15.79 3.38 4.88
N TRP A 78 15.08 2.55 5.63
CA TRP A 78 15.10 2.57 7.09
C TRP A 78 16.48 2.38 7.71
N ALA A 79 17.36 1.66 7.03
CA ALA A 79 18.74 1.44 7.48
C ALA A 79 19.60 2.71 7.59
N LEU A 80 19.14 3.84 7.04
CA LEU A 80 19.79 5.14 7.19
C LEU A 80 19.60 5.75 8.57
N SER A 81 18.50 5.43 9.26
CA SER A 81 18.26 5.83 10.63
C SER A 81 18.91 4.82 11.59
N ASP A 82 19.79 5.26 12.48
CA ASP A 82 20.45 4.38 13.43
C ASP A 82 19.46 3.63 14.34
N ALA A 83 18.35 4.27 14.68
CA ALA A 83 17.28 3.65 15.45
C ALA A 83 16.62 2.46 14.74
N ASP A 84 16.67 2.43 13.41
CA ASP A 84 16.00 1.44 12.57
C ASP A 84 16.97 0.45 11.90
N ALA A 85 18.27 0.71 11.96
CA ALA A 85 19.27 -0.08 11.24
C ALA A 85 19.29 -1.56 11.64
N CYS A 86 19.06 -1.86 12.91
CA CYS A 86 19.16 -3.23 13.42
C CYS A 86 18.10 -4.17 12.84
N TRP A 87 16.88 -3.69 12.61
CA TRP A 87 15.79 -4.52 12.08
C TRP A 87 15.71 -4.45 10.55
N SER A 88 16.09 -3.33 9.94
CA SER A 88 15.95 -3.12 8.51
C SER A 88 17.06 -3.73 7.65
N ARG A 89 18.17 -4.14 8.28
CA ARG A 89 19.34 -4.73 7.64
C ARG A 89 19.56 -6.21 7.95
N HIS A 90 18.70 -6.84 8.71
CA HIS A 90 18.90 -8.21 9.23
C HIS A 90 19.09 -9.28 8.13
N CYS A 91 18.65 -9.01 6.91
CA CYS A 91 18.75 -9.94 5.79
C CYS A 91 20.06 -9.83 4.99
N ILE A 92 20.98 -8.94 5.36
CA ILE A 92 22.28 -8.78 4.70
C ILE A 92 23.43 -8.87 5.71
N ASP A 93 24.49 -9.56 5.31
CA ASP A 93 25.74 -9.64 6.03
C ASP A 93 26.66 -8.47 5.57
N TRP A 94 26.41 -7.29 6.12
CA TRP A 94 27.15 -6.07 5.80
C TRP A 94 27.53 -5.33 7.07
N GLU A 95 28.78 -5.48 7.47
CA GLU A 95 29.32 -4.96 8.74
C GLU A 95 29.51 -3.43 8.76
N VAL A 96 29.39 -2.76 7.61
CA VAL A 96 29.55 -1.31 7.53
C VAL A 96 28.44 -0.59 8.28
N THR A 97 28.79 0.37 9.11
CA THR A 97 27.85 1.13 9.96
C THR A 97 28.13 2.63 9.94
N GLY A 98 27.22 3.43 10.50
CA GLY A 98 27.39 4.86 10.70
C GLY A 98 27.57 5.64 9.40
N GLU A 99 28.45 6.60 9.41
CA GLU A 99 28.72 7.51 8.27
C GLU A 99 29.17 6.79 7.00
N GLU A 100 29.98 5.74 7.15
CA GLU A 100 30.41 4.95 6.00
C GLU A 100 29.23 4.20 5.34
N PHE A 101 28.32 3.65 6.14
CA PHE A 101 27.10 3.03 5.61
C PHE A 101 26.25 4.05 4.83
N LYS A 102 26.00 5.22 5.42
CA LYS A 102 25.23 6.28 4.79
C LYS A 102 25.83 6.70 3.46
N LYS A 103 27.15 6.93 3.42
CA LYS A 103 27.85 7.27 2.21
C LYS A 103 27.68 6.21 1.12
N GLN A 104 27.89 4.94 1.47
CA GLN A 104 27.70 3.82 0.54
C GLN A 104 26.25 3.68 0.10
N TYR A 105 25.31 3.91 1.00
CA TYR A 105 23.87 3.88 0.66
C TYR A 105 23.54 4.99 -0.35
N PHE A 106 23.92 6.23 -0.09
CA PHE A 106 23.62 7.33 -1.00
C PHE A 106 24.38 7.22 -2.34
N ASP A 107 25.48 6.49 -2.39
CA ASP A 107 26.19 6.15 -3.64
C ASP A 107 25.47 5.05 -4.47
N LEU A 108 24.39 4.43 -3.97
CA LEU A 108 23.61 3.45 -4.72
C LEU A 108 22.98 4.03 -5.99
N ASN A 109 22.73 5.33 -6.06
CA ASN A 109 22.28 5.99 -7.29
C ASN A 109 23.28 5.79 -8.44
N LYS A 110 24.58 5.73 -8.14
CA LYS A 110 25.67 5.58 -9.13
C LYS A 110 25.76 4.19 -9.77
N THR A 111 25.03 3.22 -9.21
CA THR A 111 24.95 1.84 -9.73
C THR A 111 23.53 1.43 -10.10
N PHE A 112 22.52 2.24 -9.77
CA PHE A 112 21.14 1.94 -10.06
C PHE A 112 20.85 2.10 -11.55
N ASN A 113 20.69 0.96 -12.24
CA ASN A 113 20.53 0.92 -13.70
C ASN A 113 19.49 -0.14 -14.12
N PRO A 114 18.20 0.12 -13.93
CA PRO A 114 17.13 -0.85 -14.19
C PRO A 114 16.83 -1.00 -15.70
N ILE A 115 17.81 -1.46 -16.49
CA ILE A 115 17.75 -1.55 -17.95
C ILE A 115 16.65 -2.48 -18.48
N ARG A 116 16.00 -3.28 -17.63
CA ARG A 116 14.91 -4.19 -17.98
C ARG A 116 13.54 -3.65 -17.54
N PHE A 117 13.48 -2.40 -17.11
CA PHE A 117 12.21 -1.76 -16.79
C PHE A 117 11.38 -1.54 -18.06
N GLU A 118 10.20 -2.10 -18.08
CA GLU A 118 9.23 -2.00 -19.15
C GLU A 118 7.87 -1.54 -18.55
N PRO A 119 7.58 -0.22 -18.53
CA PRO A 119 6.39 0.31 -17.86
C PRO A 119 5.08 -0.23 -18.41
N GLU A 120 5.01 -0.48 -19.72
CA GLU A 120 3.84 -1.07 -20.36
C GLU A 120 3.58 -2.50 -19.88
N LYS A 121 4.64 -3.28 -19.72
CA LYS A 121 4.54 -4.66 -19.24
C LYS A 121 4.11 -4.72 -17.78
N TRP A 122 4.60 -3.80 -16.93
CA TRP A 122 4.13 -3.69 -15.56
C TRP A 122 2.63 -3.38 -15.51
N ALA A 123 2.18 -2.43 -16.34
CA ALA A 123 0.79 -2.06 -16.42
C ALA A 123 -0.11 -3.18 -17.00
N ASP A 124 0.40 -3.97 -17.96
CA ASP A 124 -0.29 -5.16 -18.48
C ASP A 124 -0.46 -6.23 -17.41
N ILE A 125 0.57 -6.49 -16.63
CA ILE A 125 0.50 -7.42 -15.48
C ILE A 125 -0.49 -6.92 -14.44
N ALA A 126 -0.45 -5.64 -14.09
CA ALA A 126 -1.39 -5.02 -13.15
C ALA A 126 -2.84 -5.16 -13.63
N LYS A 127 -3.09 -4.90 -14.91
CA LYS A 127 -4.43 -5.06 -15.51
C LYS A 127 -4.90 -6.50 -15.47
N ALA A 128 -4.04 -7.44 -15.87
CA ALA A 128 -4.31 -8.86 -15.85
C ALA A 128 -4.50 -9.43 -14.44
N ALA A 129 -3.88 -8.83 -13.43
CA ALA A 129 -4.07 -9.16 -12.02
C ALA A 129 -5.43 -8.70 -11.46
N GLY A 130 -6.18 -7.89 -12.19
CA GLY A 130 -7.44 -7.31 -11.74
C GLY A 130 -7.29 -6.05 -10.88
N THR A 131 -6.07 -5.50 -10.74
CA THR A 131 -5.87 -4.24 -10.02
C THR A 131 -6.49 -3.07 -10.76
N LYS A 132 -6.91 -2.04 -10.03
CA LYS A 132 -7.64 -0.90 -10.56
C LYS A 132 -6.86 0.42 -10.47
N TYR A 133 -5.82 0.46 -9.67
CA TYR A 133 -4.95 1.62 -9.54
C TYR A 133 -3.54 1.21 -9.13
N LEU A 134 -2.59 2.09 -9.46
CA LEU A 134 -1.21 2.05 -9.01
C LEU A 134 -1.08 2.91 -7.74
N LEU A 135 -0.29 2.43 -6.78
CA LEU A 135 0.27 3.22 -5.69
C LEU A 135 1.80 3.05 -5.73
N PHE A 136 2.52 4.07 -6.18
CA PHE A 136 3.95 3.99 -6.48
C PHE A 136 4.78 4.94 -5.63
N THR A 137 5.89 4.45 -5.05
CA THR A 137 6.85 5.25 -4.30
C THR A 137 7.61 6.20 -5.24
N THR A 138 7.17 7.45 -5.34
CA THR A 138 7.90 8.47 -6.12
C THR A 138 9.25 8.80 -5.49
N LYS A 139 9.29 8.88 -4.15
CA LYS A 139 10.50 8.80 -3.32
C LYS A 139 10.15 8.21 -1.95
N HIS A 140 11.06 7.47 -1.36
CA HIS A 140 11.00 7.05 0.03
C HIS A 140 11.73 8.05 0.94
N HIS A 141 11.97 7.75 2.21
CA HIS A 141 12.60 8.68 3.16
C HIS A 141 14.04 9.07 2.78
N ASP A 142 14.73 8.24 1.99
CA ASP A 142 16.08 8.53 1.47
C ASP A 142 16.16 9.70 0.49
N GLY A 143 15.02 10.20 0.03
CA GLY A 143 14.97 11.31 -0.89
C GLY A 143 15.32 10.99 -2.35
N PHE A 144 15.62 9.72 -2.70
CA PHE A 144 15.91 9.36 -4.08
C PHE A 144 14.66 9.46 -4.96
N CYS A 145 14.67 10.44 -5.87
CA CYS A 145 13.51 10.78 -6.69
C CYS A 145 13.44 9.90 -7.95
N MET A 146 12.33 9.17 -8.10
CA MET A 146 12.05 8.33 -9.27
C MET A 146 11.41 9.12 -10.43
N TRP A 147 11.54 10.46 -10.42
CA TRP A 147 11.09 11.38 -11.47
C TRP A 147 12.11 12.50 -11.69
N ASP A 148 11.96 13.20 -12.80
CA ASP A 148 12.85 14.32 -13.17
C ASP A 148 12.49 15.60 -12.40
N THR A 149 12.77 15.59 -11.09
CA THR A 149 12.56 16.77 -10.24
C THR A 149 13.59 17.88 -10.58
N LYS A 150 13.14 19.14 -10.46
CA LYS A 150 14.02 20.31 -10.55
C LYS A 150 14.60 20.75 -9.21
N TYR A 151 14.17 20.10 -8.12
CA TYR A 151 14.45 20.56 -6.76
C TYR A 151 15.49 19.70 -6.03
N SER A 152 15.92 18.59 -6.63
CA SER A 152 16.97 17.74 -6.10
C SER A 152 17.83 17.17 -7.22
N ASP A 153 19.13 17.07 -6.99
CA ASP A 153 20.06 16.37 -7.87
C ASP A 153 20.12 14.87 -7.54
N TYR A 154 19.55 14.44 -6.38
CA TYR A 154 19.47 13.04 -5.99
C TYR A 154 18.22 12.40 -6.64
N LYS A 155 18.40 12.05 -7.90
CA LYS A 155 17.31 11.55 -8.75
C LYS A 155 17.80 10.58 -9.82
N ILE A 156 16.92 9.73 -10.30
CA ILE A 156 17.22 8.72 -11.33
C ILE A 156 17.64 9.34 -12.69
N THR A 157 17.26 10.58 -12.95
CA THR A 157 17.61 11.31 -14.18
C THR A 157 18.88 12.15 -14.06
N ALA A 158 19.56 12.12 -12.91
CA ALA A 158 20.83 12.85 -12.72
C ALA A 158 21.99 12.20 -13.47
N GLU A 159 22.96 12.99 -13.90
CA GLU A 159 24.10 12.52 -14.73
C GLU A 159 24.96 11.45 -14.04
N ASP A 160 24.99 11.43 -12.71
CA ASP A 160 25.72 10.43 -11.93
C ASP A 160 24.93 9.11 -11.77
N CYS A 161 23.64 9.08 -12.13
CA CYS A 161 22.86 7.84 -12.20
C CYS A 161 22.96 7.24 -13.61
N PRO A 162 23.47 6.01 -13.78
CA PRO A 162 23.71 5.43 -15.10
C PRO A 162 22.43 5.28 -15.95
N TYR A 163 21.27 5.24 -15.30
CA TYR A 163 19.98 5.13 -15.98
C TYR A 163 19.52 6.43 -16.67
N HIS A 164 20.16 7.58 -16.39
CA HIS A 164 19.74 8.89 -16.90
C HIS A 164 19.65 9.00 -18.43
N THR A 165 20.42 8.18 -19.16
CA THR A 165 20.37 8.14 -20.63
C THR A 165 19.30 7.23 -21.20
N ASN A 166 18.61 6.44 -20.37
CA ASN A 166 17.57 5.54 -20.82
C ASN A 166 16.31 6.32 -21.25
N HIS A 167 15.60 5.80 -22.25
CA HIS A 167 14.33 6.38 -22.68
C HIS A 167 13.29 6.50 -21.55
N TYR A 168 13.32 5.56 -20.60
CA TYR A 168 12.43 5.50 -19.46
C TYR A 168 13.01 6.13 -18.19
N ALA A 169 14.05 6.97 -18.30
CA ALA A 169 14.74 7.51 -17.12
C ALA A 169 13.81 8.24 -16.14
N ASP A 170 12.84 8.99 -16.63
CA ASP A 170 11.77 9.51 -15.80
C ASP A 170 10.72 8.42 -15.55
N ILE A 171 10.98 7.58 -14.54
CA ILE A 171 10.16 6.42 -14.21
C ILE A 171 8.71 6.80 -13.98
N CYS A 172 8.45 7.85 -13.17
CA CYS A 172 7.09 8.26 -12.85
C CYS A 172 6.31 8.69 -14.10
N ALA A 173 6.92 9.44 -15.02
CA ALA A 173 6.25 9.86 -16.23
C ALA A 173 5.76 8.68 -17.09
N HIS A 174 6.66 7.72 -17.34
CA HIS A 174 6.36 6.57 -18.19
C HIS A 174 5.45 5.55 -17.51
N LEU A 175 5.66 5.30 -16.22
CA LEU A 175 4.85 4.36 -15.47
C LEU A 175 3.40 4.86 -15.31
N PHE A 176 3.20 6.11 -14.91
CA PHE A 176 1.88 6.71 -14.74
C PHE A 176 1.12 6.75 -16.06
N GLU A 177 1.79 7.11 -17.16
CA GLU A 177 1.17 7.09 -18.48
C GLU A 177 0.75 5.69 -18.91
N SER A 178 1.59 4.69 -18.68
CA SER A 178 1.31 3.28 -19.02
C SER A 178 0.11 2.73 -18.26
N PHE A 179 -0.06 3.09 -16.99
CA PHE A 179 -1.22 2.71 -16.20
C PHE A 179 -2.49 3.43 -16.69
N ARG A 180 -2.44 4.74 -16.92
CA ARG A 180 -3.60 5.49 -17.47
C ARG A 180 -4.07 4.96 -18.83
N LYS A 181 -3.15 4.58 -19.72
CA LYS A 181 -3.49 3.97 -21.02
C LYS A 181 -4.26 2.66 -20.90
N ARG A 182 -4.27 2.05 -19.71
CA ARG A 182 -5.01 0.82 -19.40
C ARG A 182 -6.23 1.06 -18.51
N ASP A 183 -6.65 2.30 -18.39
CA ASP A 183 -7.75 2.74 -17.52
C ASP A 183 -7.52 2.38 -16.04
N LEU A 184 -6.28 2.40 -15.61
CA LEU A 184 -5.91 2.23 -14.21
C LEU A 184 -5.65 3.59 -13.57
N GLY A 185 -6.13 3.78 -12.33
CA GLY A 185 -5.87 4.97 -11.54
C GLY A 185 -4.40 5.07 -11.14
N VAL A 186 -3.99 6.28 -10.74
CA VAL A 186 -2.63 6.57 -10.31
C VAL A 186 -2.66 7.30 -8.98
N ILE A 187 -2.02 6.71 -7.98
CA ILE A 187 -1.79 7.33 -6.66
C ILE A 187 -0.27 7.41 -6.46
N ALA A 188 0.22 8.63 -6.17
CA ALA A 188 1.62 8.86 -5.91
C ALA A 188 1.91 8.76 -4.41
N TYR A 189 2.70 7.76 -3.99
CA TYR A 189 3.29 7.75 -2.66
C TYR A 189 4.39 8.81 -2.61
N PHE A 190 4.43 9.56 -1.53
CA PHE A 190 5.42 10.58 -1.29
C PHE A 190 5.82 10.61 0.19
N SER A 191 7.11 10.44 0.49
CA SER A 191 7.61 10.66 1.84
C SER A 191 7.65 12.15 2.17
N LYS A 192 7.04 12.54 3.28
CA LYS A 192 7.14 13.91 3.82
C LYS A 192 8.52 14.21 4.39
N ALA A 193 9.23 13.19 4.89
CA ALA A 193 10.63 13.29 5.29
C ALA A 193 11.56 13.13 4.08
N ASP A 194 12.73 13.71 4.15
CA ASP A 194 13.78 13.55 3.15
C ASP A 194 15.16 13.55 3.83
N TRP A 195 15.75 12.38 3.95
CA TRP A 195 17.00 12.17 4.67
C TRP A 195 18.26 12.52 3.84
N HIS A 196 18.07 12.94 2.59
CA HIS A 196 19.17 13.39 1.74
C HIS A 196 19.33 14.92 1.71
N VAL A 197 18.22 15.65 1.76
CA VAL A 197 18.26 17.11 1.64
C VAL A 197 18.80 17.76 2.90
N ASP A 198 19.73 18.70 2.68
CA ASP A 198 20.48 19.39 3.74
C ASP A 198 19.59 20.19 4.71
N SER A 199 18.45 20.66 4.22
CA SER A 199 17.45 21.35 5.05
C SER A 199 16.65 20.43 5.96
N TYR A 200 16.84 19.10 5.90
CA TYR A 200 16.24 18.15 6.83
C TYR A 200 17.31 17.40 7.62
N TRP A 201 18.23 16.70 6.96
CA TRP A 201 19.37 16.07 7.58
C TRP A 201 20.67 16.79 7.19
N SER A 202 21.36 17.37 8.17
CA SER A 202 22.58 18.11 7.98
C SER A 202 23.58 17.79 9.08
N GLU A 203 24.85 17.67 8.70
CA GLU A 203 25.96 17.49 9.63
C GLU A 203 26.30 18.78 10.42
N ASN A 204 25.71 19.92 10.04
CA ASN A 204 25.98 21.22 10.65
C ASN A 204 25.27 21.43 12.00
N TYR A 205 24.41 20.51 12.42
CA TYR A 205 23.64 20.61 13.65
C TYR A 205 24.01 19.51 14.66
N GLU A 206 23.83 19.78 15.96
CA GLU A 206 24.23 18.89 17.05
C GLU A 206 23.60 17.50 17.01
N ARG A 207 22.36 17.40 16.53
CA ARG A 207 21.66 16.11 16.44
C ARG A 207 22.25 15.16 15.40
N GLY A 208 23.05 15.68 14.47
CA GLY A 208 23.56 14.87 13.36
C GLY A 208 22.46 14.31 12.47
N SER A 209 22.83 13.62 11.41
CA SER A 209 21.88 13.15 10.40
C SER A 209 21.51 11.67 10.53
N TYR A 210 21.89 10.96 11.58
CA TYR A 210 21.77 9.50 11.61
C TYR A 210 20.97 8.93 12.77
N GLN A 211 20.85 9.68 13.87
CA GLN A 211 20.41 9.09 15.13
C GLN A 211 18.91 8.87 15.25
N HIS A 212 18.12 9.59 14.45
CA HIS A 212 16.64 9.54 14.53
C HIS A 212 16.02 9.89 13.18
N ARG A 213 14.71 9.69 13.07
CA ARG A 213 13.91 9.90 11.84
C ARG A 213 13.65 11.38 11.53
N GLY A 214 13.69 12.24 12.55
CA GLY A 214 13.37 13.67 12.46
C GLY A 214 14.51 14.49 11.86
N PRO A 215 14.33 15.84 11.74
CA PRO A 215 15.35 16.74 11.24
C PRO A 215 16.53 16.84 12.20
N SER A 216 17.71 17.20 11.68
CA SER A 216 18.96 17.35 12.45
C SER A 216 18.95 18.51 13.43
N TYR A 217 17.89 19.28 13.50
CA TYR A 217 17.71 20.47 14.31
C TYR A 217 16.28 20.55 14.85
N ASP A 218 16.04 21.40 15.83
CA ASP A 218 14.69 21.74 16.26
C ASP A 218 14.08 22.80 15.31
N PRO A 219 12.98 22.50 14.59
CA PRO A 219 12.33 23.47 13.71
C PRO A 219 11.90 24.76 14.39
N LYS A 220 11.68 24.75 15.71
CA LYS A 220 11.33 25.95 16.50
C LYS A 220 12.55 26.86 16.74
N GLU A 221 13.73 26.26 16.85
CA GLU A 221 14.98 26.99 17.04
C GLU A 221 15.57 27.49 15.71
N TYR A 222 15.32 26.76 14.63
CA TYR A 222 15.81 27.07 13.28
C TYR A 222 14.67 27.19 12.26
N PRO A 223 13.76 28.15 12.43
CA PRO A 223 12.56 28.25 11.57
C PRO A 223 12.88 28.56 10.10
N GLU A 224 14.01 29.21 9.82
CA GLU A 224 14.45 29.51 8.43
C GLU A 224 14.87 28.23 7.69
N GLU A 225 15.55 27.30 8.38
CA GLU A 225 15.91 26.00 7.81
C GLU A 225 14.66 25.15 7.56
N TRP A 226 13.74 25.17 8.52
CA TRP A 226 12.48 24.48 8.35
C TRP A 226 11.67 25.04 7.17
N GLU A 227 11.65 26.36 6.98
CA GLU A 227 10.98 26.98 5.85
C GLU A 227 11.64 26.61 4.51
N ARG A 228 12.96 26.43 4.46
CA ARG A 228 13.65 25.91 3.27
C ARG A 228 13.17 24.49 2.95
N PHE A 229 13.05 23.65 3.97
CA PHE A 229 12.55 22.28 3.79
C PHE A 229 11.09 22.27 3.35
N VAL A 230 10.23 23.09 3.95
CA VAL A 230 8.83 23.24 3.54
C VAL A 230 8.73 23.64 2.08
N ASN A 231 9.47 24.64 1.65
CA ASN A 231 9.47 25.09 0.26
C ASN A 231 9.95 24.00 -0.70
N PHE A 232 11.01 23.29 -0.34
CA PHE A 232 11.51 22.15 -1.10
C PHE A 232 10.44 21.08 -1.27
N THR A 233 9.82 20.65 -0.18
CA THR A 233 8.81 19.60 -0.16
C THR A 233 7.55 20.00 -0.93
N GLN A 234 7.03 21.20 -0.69
CA GLN A 234 5.84 21.71 -1.40
C GLN A 234 6.09 21.86 -2.91
N ASN A 235 7.29 22.27 -3.32
CA ASN A 235 7.65 22.38 -4.72
C ASN A 235 7.65 21.01 -5.41
N GLN A 236 8.19 19.97 -4.77
CA GLN A 236 8.15 18.61 -5.30
C GLN A 236 6.71 18.07 -5.41
N ILE A 237 5.87 18.31 -4.41
CA ILE A 237 4.44 17.93 -4.43
C ILE A 237 3.73 18.64 -5.58
N MET A 238 3.94 19.95 -5.74
CA MET A 238 3.38 20.72 -6.85
C MET A 238 3.84 20.21 -8.22
N GLU A 239 5.12 19.84 -8.34
CA GLU A 239 5.69 19.31 -9.58
C GLU A 239 5.02 18.00 -9.98
N LEU A 240 4.89 17.04 -9.06
CA LEU A 240 4.18 15.79 -9.30
C LEU A 240 2.70 16.03 -9.64
N GLY A 241 2.03 16.92 -8.92
CA GLY A 241 0.61 17.22 -9.12
C GLY A 241 0.28 18.02 -10.38
N SER A 242 1.24 18.72 -10.99
CA SER A 242 0.99 19.60 -12.14
C SER A 242 1.63 19.15 -13.46
N ARG A 243 2.62 18.25 -13.43
CA ARG A 243 3.44 17.92 -14.61
C ARG A 243 3.34 16.46 -15.07
N TYR A 244 2.77 15.59 -14.25
CA TYR A 244 2.77 14.12 -14.50
C TYR A 244 1.42 13.58 -14.98
N GLY A 245 0.58 14.43 -15.58
CA GLY A 245 -0.75 14.07 -16.05
C GLY A 245 -1.75 13.90 -14.90
N GLN A 246 -2.82 13.17 -15.15
CA GLN A 246 -3.83 12.94 -14.13
C GLN A 246 -3.29 12.06 -13.02
N ILE A 247 -3.44 12.55 -11.77
CA ILE A 247 -3.16 11.82 -10.54
C ILE A 247 -4.45 11.76 -9.72
N ASP A 248 -4.88 10.55 -9.34
CA ASP A 248 -6.13 10.35 -8.62
C ASP A 248 -5.99 10.58 -7.12
N GLY A 249 -4.78 10.42 -6.59
CA GLY A 249 -4.45 10.67 -5.20
C GLY A 249 -2.96 10.82 -4.94
N MET A 250 -2.65 11.38 -3.76
CA MET A 250 -1.31 11.37 -3.17
C MET A 250 -1.38 10.74 -1.79
N TRP A 251 -0.42 9.87 -1.51
CA TRP A 251 -0.31 9.07 -0.30
C TRP A 251 0.95 9.49 0.45
N PHE A 252 0.79 10.23 1.55
CA PHE A 252 1.88 10.83 2.29
C PHE A 252 2.30 9.97 3.47
N ASP A 253 3.55 9.56 3.46
CA ASP A 253 4.17 8.80 4.52
C ASP A 253 5.06 9.68 5.42
N ALA A 254 5.69 9.09 6.44
CA ALA A 254 6.42 9.76 7.51
C ALA A 254 5.46 10.49 8.49
N GLY A 255 4.73 9.73 9.31
CA GLY A 255 3.77 10.24 10.28
C GLY A 255 4.38 11.16 11.35
N TRP A 256 5.69 11.05 11.61
CA TRP A 256 6.39 11.95 12.53
C TRP A 256 6.56 13.39 11.98
N VAL A 257 6.45 13.57 10.65
CA VAL A 257 6.40 14.90 10.03
C VAL A 257 5.00 15.46 10.20
N CYS A 258 4.77 16.03 11.38
CA CYS A 258 3.48 16.53 11.81
C CYS A 258 3.63 17.81 12.63
N LYS A 259 2.52 18.52 12.79
CA LYS A 259 2.47 19.80 13.50
C LYS A 259 2.83 19.66 14.98
N GLU A 260 2.44 18.55 15.61
CA GLU A 260 2.70 18.22 17.00
C GLU A 260 4.20 18.16 17.30
N ASN A 261 4.99 17.70 16.33
CA ASN A 261 6.45 17.66 16.41
C ASN A 261 7.11 18.99 15.96
N GLY A 262 6.36 20.04 15.70
CA GLY A 262 6.87 21.27 15.10
C GLY A 262 7.27 21.12 13.62
N GLN A 263 6.97 19.99 13.01
CA GLN A 263 7.31 19.65 11.63
C GLN A 263 6.12 19.87 10.68
N ASP A 264 5.53 21.08 10.74
CA ASP A 264 4.40 21.43 9.88
C ASP A 264 4.89 21.85 8.49
N ILE A 265 4.65 20.99 7.49
CA ILE A 265 4.94 21.30 6.08
C ILE A 265 3.78 22.03 5.39
N ARG A 266 2.75 22.41 6.13
CA ARG A 266 1.53 23.05 5.61
C ARG A 266 0.91 22.26 4.43
N LEU A 267 0.77 20.94 4.64
CA LEU A 267 0.32 20.02 3.60
C LEU A 267 -1.01 20.47 2.97
N GLY A 268 -1.95 20.93 3.80
CA GLY A 268 -3.24 21.41 3.30
C GLY A 268 -3.14 22.51 2.27
N GLU A 269 -2.26 23.48 2.47
CA GLU A 269 -2.07 24.60 1.53
C GLU A 269 -1.57 24.11 0.16
N VAL A 270 -0.61 23.19 0.14
CA VAL A 270 -0.09 22.67 -1.14
C VAL A 270 -1.10 21.76 -1.82
N ILE A 271 -1.84 20.95 -1.08
CA ILE A 271 -2.89 20.09 -1.66
C ILE A 271 -3.99 20.91 -2.32
N GLU A 272 -4.47 22.00 -1.69
CA GLU A 272 -5.45 22.89 -2.32
C GLU A 272 -4.90 23.57 -3.58
N ARG A 273 -3.61 23.85 -3.64
CA ARG A 273 -2.96 24.33 -4.86
C ARG A 273 -2.90 23.26 -5.95
N VAL A 274 -2.56 22.02 -5.60
CA VAL A 274 -2.53 20.87 -6.52
C VAL A 274 -3.92 20.58 -7.06
N ARG A 275 -4.96 20.67 -6.24
CA ARG A 275 -6.36 20.45 -6.64
C ARG A 275 -6.86 21.42 -7.72
N LYS A 276 -6.19 22.55 -7.94
CA LYS A 276 -6.46 23.43 -9.08
C LYS A 276 -6.09 22.79 -10.44
N PHE A 277 -5.12 21.88 -10.43
CA PHE A 277 -4.71 21.08 -11.60
C PHE A 277 -5.34 19.68 -11.60
N GLN A 278 -5.64 19.16 -10.42
CA GLN A 278 -6.18 17.81 -10.17
C GLN A 278 -7.50 17.91 -9.40
N PRO A 279 -8.61 18.38 -9.98
CA PRO A 279 -9.87 18.52 -9.26
C PRO A 279 -10.31 17.21 -8.62
N GLY A 280 -10.58 17.25 -7.31
CA GLY A 280 -11.02 16.08 -6.57
C GLY A 280 -9.91 15.09 -6.16
N MET A 281 -8.63 15.38 -6.42
CA MET A 281 -7.52 14.51 -6.04
C MET A 281 -7.60 14.14 -4.54
N LEU A 282 -7.50 12.84 -4.26
CA LEU A 282 -7.48 12.33 -2.89
C LEU A 282 -6.13 12.63 -2.21
N CYS A 283 -6.18 12.84 -0.93
CA CYS A 283 -5.01 12.95 -0.07
C CYS A 283 -5.13 11.93 1.05
N ALA A 284 -4.12 11.11 1.24
CA ALA A 284 -3.97 10.25 2.41
C ALA A 284 -2.76 10.74 3.22
N ASP A 285 -2.99 11.72 4.11
CA ASP A 285 -2.00 12.12 5.11
C ASP A 285 -2.02 11.10 6.26
N ARG A 286 -1.27 10.01 6.08
CA ARG A 286 -1.30 8.83 6.93
C ARG A 286 -1.05 9.18 8.38
N THR A 287 -1.88 8.62 9.27
CA THR A 287 -1.71 8.67 10.72
C THR A 287 -1.83 10.05 11.36
N ILE A 288 -2.18 11.07 10.58
CA ILE A 288 -2.29 12.46 11.07
C ILE A 288 -3.73 12.81 11.45
N GLY A 289 -4.70 12.21 10.76
CA GLY A 289 -6.11 12.60 10.91
C GLY A 289 -6.46 13.91 10.20
N GLY A 290 -7.71 14.36 10.41
CA GLY A 290 -8.19 15.63 9.86
C GLY A 290 -8.60 15.58 8.39
N PRO A 291 -8.78 16.76 7.74
CA PRO A 291 -9.45 16.86 6.44
C PRO A 291 -8.61 16.34 5.26
N TYR A 292 -7.34 16.06 5.47
CA TYR A 292 -6.43 15.54 4.44
C TYR A 292 -6.12 14.05 4.59
N GLU A 293 -6.71 13.36 5.57
CA GLU A 293 -6.78 11.91 5.64
C GLU A 293 -8.09 11.44 4.99
N ASN A 294 -8.20 11.54 3.65
CA ASN A 294 -9.44 11.21 2.93
C ASN A 294 -9.80 9.72 3.00
N TYR A 295 -8.87 8.86 3.32
CA TYR A 295 -9.08 7.47 3.70
C TYR A 295 -7.98 7.04 4.66
N VAL A 296 -8.34 6.16 5.59
CA VAL A 296 -7.38 5.63 6.57
C VAL A 296 -6.63 4.44 6.01
N THR A 297 -5.42 4.22 6.48
CA THR A 297 -4.47 3.29 5.85
C THR A 297 -3.88 2.29 6.86
N PRO A 298 -4.66 1.32 7.35
CA PRO A 298 -4.11 0.21 8.14
C PRO A 298 -2.94 -0.45 7.39
N GLU A 299 -1.88 -0.80 8.11
CA GLU A 299 -0.71 -1.42 7.51
C GLU A 299 -0.51 -2.84 8.04
N GLN A 300 -0.29 -3.81 7.12
CA GLN A 300 -0.05 -5.22 7.42
C GLN A 300 -1.14 -5.86 8.29
N CYS A 301 -2.32 -5.27 8.35
CA CYS A 301 -3.45 -5.80 9.13
C CYS A 301 -4.78 -5.53 8.44
N VAL A 302 -5.80 -6.26 8.88
CA VAL A 302 -7.19 -6.05 8.50
C VAL A 302 -7.97 -5.71 9.78
N PRO A 303 -8.77 -4.64 9.80
CA PRO A 303 -9.66 -4.37 10.93
C PRO A 303 -10.51 -5.60 11.30
N GLU A 304 -10.75 -5.81 12.60
CA GLU A 304 -11.55 -6.96 13.06
C GLU A 304 -13.00 -6.86 12.57
N GLU A 305 -13.57 -5.67 12.65
CA GLU A 305 -14.94 -5.36 12.27
C GLU A 305 -14.98 -4.44 11.02
N PRO A 306 -16.14 -4.34 10.32
CA PRO A 306 -16.30 -3.38 9.25
C PRO A 306 -16.03 -1.95 9.70
N LEU A 307 -15.32 -1.19 8.87
CA LEU A 307 -15.21 0.27 9.03
C LEU A 307 -16.06 0.95 7.97
N MET A 308 -16.98 1.82 8.41
CA MET A 308 -17.90 2.51 7.51
C MET A 308 -17.28 3.77 6.87
N ILE A 309 -16.12 4.20 7.36
CA ILE A 309 -15.27 5.22 6.72
C ILE A 309 -14.43 4.61 5.59
N PRO A 310 -13.97 5.41 4.62
CA PRO A 310 -13.07 4.91 3.56
C PRO A 310 -11.73 4.44 4.11
N TRP A 311 -11.25 3.29 3.68
CA TRP A 311 -9.97 2.74 4.12
C TRP A 311 -9.32 1.82 3.10
N GLU A 312 -8.01 1.70 3.21
CA GLU A 312 -7.16 0.86 2.38
C GLU A 312 -6.10 0.19 3.26
N SER A 313 -6.07 -1.13 3.29
CA SER A 313 -4.93 -1.84 3.90
C SER A 313 -3.82 -2.03 2.89
N CYS A 314 -2.61 -1.57 3.23
CA CYS A 314 -1.40 -1.89 2.48
C CYS A 314 -0.73 -3.14 3.09
N ILE A 315 -0.61 -4.17 2.26
CA ILE A 315 -0.12 -5.50 2.68
C ILE A 315 0.88 -6.02 1.66
N THR A 316 1.99 -6.56 2.15
CA THR A 316 3.05 -7.11 1.30
C THR A 316 2.64 -8.43 0.66
N LEU A 317 2.95 -8.61 -0.61
CA LEU A 317 2.84 -9.89 -1.29
C LEU A 317 3.97 -10.85 -0.86
N GLY A 318 5.18 -10.31 -0.73
CA GLY A 318 6.35 -10.99 -0.17
C GLY A 318 6.49 -10.74 1.33
N THR A 319 7.71 -10.81 1.83
CA THR A 319 8.05 -10.62 3.26
C THR A 319 8.42 -9.18 3.61
N SER A 320 8.66 -8.32 2.61
CA SER A 320 9.01 -6.90 2.76
C SER A 320 8.26 -6.05 1.74
N PHE A 321 8.15 -4.74 1.98
CA PHE A 321 7.60 -3.81 0.98
C PHE A 321 8.56 -3.65 -0.21
N SER A 322 9.86 -3.51 0.03
CA SER A 322 10.88 -3.51 -1.02
C SER A 322 11.29 -4.92 -1.44
N PHE A 323 12.03 -5.00 -2.53
CA PHE A 323 12.62 -6.25 -2.98
C PHE A 323 13.65 -6.77 -1.97
N VAL A 324 13.54 -8.05 -1.63
CA VAL A 324 14.56 -8.81 -0.91
C VAL A 324 14.94 -10.05 -1.71
N TYR A 325 16.21 -10.46 -1.59
CA TYR A 325 16.68 -11.66 -2.25
C TYR A 325 16.08 -12.91 -1.59
N GLU A 326 15.79 -13.94 -2.38
CA GLU A 326 15.21 -15.21 -1.90
C GLU A 326 13.87 -15.04 -1.15
N ASP A 327 13.06 -14.06 -1.56
CA ASP A 327 11.76 -13.78 -0.96
C ASP A 327 10.76 -14.92 -1.21
N THR A 328 9.79 -15.02 -0.31
CA THR A 328 8.65 -15.94 -0.43
C THR A 328 7.36 -15.14 -0.60
N TYR A 329 6.55 -15.55 -1.56
CA TYR A 329 5.33 -14.83 -1.93
C TYR A 329 4.09 -15.59 -1.51
N LYS A 330 3.06 -14.85 -1.10
CA LYS A 330 1.72 -15.39 -0.87
C LYS A 330 1.20 -16.04 -2.15
N SER A 331 0.42 -17.09 -1.99
CA SER A 331 -0.31 -17.72 -3.09
C SER A 331 -1.51 -16.87 -3.54
N PRO A 332 -2.03 -17.08 -4.76
CA PRO A 332 -3.28 -16.45 -5.19
C PRO A 332 -4.44 -16.69 -4.23
N ARG A 333 -4.52 -17.87 -3.62
CA ARG A 333 -5.51 -18.25 -2.62
C ARG A 333 -5.43 -17.37 -1.38
N GLU A 334 -4.25 -17.21 -0.82
CA GLU A 334 -4.04 -16.37 0.37
C GLU A 334 -4.44 -14.92 0.10
N VAL A 335 -4.07 -14.38 -1.06
CA VAL A 335 -4.41 -12.99 -1.39
C VAL A 335 -5.88 -12.81 -1.70
N ILE A 336 -6.54 -13.76 -2.36
CA ILE A 336 -7.99 -13.67 -2.62
C ILE A 336 -8.78 -13.80 -1.32
N CYS A 337 -8.41 -14.71 -0.42
CA CYS A 337 -9.04 -14.82 0.90
C CYS A 337 -8.88 -13.50 1.69
N LEU A 338 -7.69 -12.91 1.65
CA LEU A 338 -7.41 -11.59 2.25
C LEU A 338 -8.25 -10.47 1.62
N LEU A 339 -8.31 -10.43 0.29
CA LEU A 339 -9.12 -9.43 -0.44
C LEU A 339 -10.60 -9.54 -0.07
N VAL A 340 -11.14 -10.74 -0.02
CA VAL A 340 -12.53 -10.96 0.38
C VAL A 340 -12.77 -10.46 1.80
N ASP A 341 -11.89 -10.79 2.76
CA ASP A 341 -12.01 -10.33 4.14
C ASP A 341 -11.99 -8.79 4.26
N ILE A 342 -11.15 -8.12 3.48
CA ILE A 342 -11.08 -6.65 3.41
C ILE A 342 -12.36 -6.06 2.79
N VAL A 343 -12.82 -6.62 1.67
CA VAL A 343 -13.93 -6.05 0.89
C VAL A 343 -15.27 -6.21 1.62
N VAL A 344 -15.50 -7.32 2.29
CA VAL A 344 -16.73 -7.52 3.09
C VAL A 344 -16.80 -6.57 4.30
N LYS A 345 -15.65 -6.03 4.72
CA LYS A 345 -15.53 -5.01 5.78
C LYS A 345 -15.47 -3.58 5.24
N GLY A 346 -15.61 -3.40 3.92
CA GLY A 346 -15.76 -2.10 3.27
C GLY A 346 -14.47 -1.43 2.79
N GLY A 347 -13.33 -2.12 2.84
CA GLY A 347 -12.02 -1.59 2.48
C GLY A 347 -11.54 -1.89 1.07
N ASN A 348 -10.40 -1.30 0.74
CA ASN A 348 -9.55 -1.65 -0.40
C ASN A 348 -8.31 -2.40 0.08
N LEU A 349 -7.78 -3.27 -0.75
CA LEU A 349 -6.46 -3.86 -0.59
C LEU A 349 -5.47 -3.17 -1.55
N ALA A 350 -4.40 -2.59 -1.02
CA ALA A 350 -3.20 -2.24 -1.78
C ALA A 350 -2.18 -3.36 -1.58
N ILE A 351 -2.15 -4.31 -2.52
CA ILE A 351 -1.17 -5.41 -2.48
C ILE A 351 0.18 -4.92 -2.99
N ASN A 352 1.23 -5.08 -2.20
CA ASN A 352 2.54 -4.50 -2.50
C ASN A 352 3.51 -5.51 -3.09
N VAL A 353 4.20 -5.08 -4.13
CA VAL A 353 5.32 -5.79 -4.77
C VAL A 353 6.56 -4.90 -4.74
N GLY A 354 7.71 -5.46 -4.35
CA GLY A 354 9.01 -4.84 -4.50
C GLY A 354 9.66 -5.22 -5.81
N PRO A 355 9.77 -4.32 -6.81
CA PRO A 355 10.47 -4.61 -8.07
C PRO A 355 11.96 -4.84 -7.86
N GLN A 356 12.53 -5.70 -8.69
CA GLN A 356 13.96 -6.01 -8.68
C GLN A 356 14.81 -4.80 -9.11
N PRO A 357 16.07 -4.72 -8.68
CA PRO A 357 16.94 -3.61 -9.05
C PRO A 357 17.21 -3.49 -10.56
N ASN A 358 17.01 -4.57 -11.31
CA ASN A 358 17.14 -4.56 -12.77
C ASN A 358 15.90 -4.06 -13.52
N GLY A 359 14.79 -3.77 -12.81
CA GLY A 359 13.52 -3.31 -13.38
C GLY A 359 12.52 -4.40 -13.72
N CYS A 360 12.82 -5.68 -13.47
CA CYS A 360 11.82 -6.75 -13.58
C CYS A 360 10.96 -6.85 -12.31
N LEU A 361 9.72 -7.28 -12.47
CA LEU A 361 8.94 -7.78 -11.34
C LEU A 361 9.41 -9.19 -10.95
N PRO A 362 9.49 -9.54 -9.66
CA PRO A 362 9.85 -10.89 -9.24
C PRO A 362 8.88 -11.93 -9.80
N LYS A 363 9.42 -13.05 -10.31
CA LYS A 363 8.59 -14.09 -10.95
C LYS A 363 7.48 -14.61 -10.03
N GLY A 364 7.79 -14.91 -8.77
CA GLY A 364 6.79 -15.41 -7.81
C GLY A 364 5.67 -14.41 -7.56
N ALA A 365 5.99 -13.11 -7.54
CA ALA A 365 4.98 -12.05 -7.44
C ALA A 365 4.09 -12.00 -8.68
N VAL A 366 4.67 -12.07 -9.89
CA VAL A 366 3.92 -12.10 -11.15
C VAL A 366 3.00 -13.31 -11.22
N ASP A 367 3.50 -14.50 -10.87
CA ASP A 367 2.70 -15.73 -10.87
C ASP A 367 1.47 -15.60 -9.93
N CYS A 368 1.66 -15.03 -8.74
CA CYS A 368 0.57 -14.78 -7.82
C CYS A 368 -0.44 -13.76 -8.37
N LEU A 369 0.04 -12.63 -8.89
CA LEU A 369 -0.81 -11.58 -9.47
C LEU A 369 -1.69 -12.12 -10.60
N LEU A 370 -1.11 -12.88 -11.52
CA LEU A 370 -1.86 -13.47 -12.63
C LEU A 370 -2.87 -14.52 -12.14
N GLY A 371 -2.52 -15.32 -11.13
CA GLY A 371 -3.43 -16.27 -10.51
C GLY A 371 -4.62 -15.59 -9.82
N MET A 372 -4.39 -14.44 -9.18
CA MET A 372 -5.47 -13.61 -8.64
C MET A 372 -6.41 -13.12 -9.75
N GLY A 373 -5.84 -12.63 -10.84
CA GLY A 373 -6.58 -12.12 -11.99
C GLY A 373 -7.53 -13.18 -12.56
N GLN A 374 -7.10 -14.43 -12.66
CA GLN A 374 -7.94 -15.54 -13.15
C GLN A 374 -9.20 -15.73 -12.29
N TRP A 375 -9.09 -15.63 -10.97
CA TRP A 375 -10.25 -15.72 -10.08
C TRP A 375 -11.13 -14.47 -10.21
N LEU A 376 -10.54 -13.28 -10.29
CA LEU A 376 -11.26 -12.01 -10.40
C LEU A 376 -11.95 -11.84 -11.76
N ASP A 377 -11.45 -12.43 -12.83
CA ASP A 377 -12.14 -12.47 -14.15
C ASP A 377 -13.51 -13.15 -14.06
N VAL A 378 -13.65 -14.14 -13.17
CA VAL A 378 -14.90 -14.87 -12.95
C VAL A 378 -15.78 -14.21 -11.89
N TYR A 379 -15.17 -13.77 -10.78
CA TYR A 379 -15.91 -13.40 -9.56
C TYR A 379 -15.80 -11.91 -9.21
N GLY A 380 -15.10 -11.12 -10.00
CA GLY A 380 -14.86 -9.70 -9.72
C GLY A 380 -16.11 -8.85 -9.59
N GLU A 381 -17.25 -9.29 -10.15
CA GLU A 381 -18.54 -8.62 -9.99
C GLU A 381 -18.95 -8.50 -8.51
N ALA A 382 -18.62 -9.51 -7.71
CA ALA A 382 -18.90 -9.55 -6.26
C ALA A 382 -17.90 -8.72 -5.43
N ILE A 383 -16.85 -8.21 -6.06
CA ILE A 383 -15.76 -7.45 -5.43
C ILE A 383 -15.87 -5.96 -5.78
N TYR A 384 -15.75 -5.62 -7.06
CA TYR A 384 -15.65 -4.23 -7.52
C TYR A 384 -16.99 -3.50 -7.44
N GLY A 385 -16.94 -2.25 -6.94
CA GLY A 385 -18.11 -1.38 -6.83
C GLY A 385 -19.10 -1.82 -5.74
N THR A 386 -18.74 -2.76 -4.89
CA THR A 386 -19.59 -3.27 -3.82
C THR A 386 -19.50 -2.43 -2.54
N ARG A 387 -20.44 -2.66 -1.64
CA ARG A 387 -20.49 -2.07 -0.30
C ARG A 387 -20.72 -3.16 0.75
N VAL A 388 -20.51 -2.83 2.01
CA VAL A 388 -20.79 -3.69 3.15
C VAL A 388 -22.26 -4.10 3.14
N CYS A 389 -22.50 -5.39 3.41
CA CYS A 389 -23.84 -5.97 3.48
C CYS A 389 -23.95 -6.83 4.74
N ALA A 390 -24.91 -6.56 5.61
CA ALA A 390 -25.15 -7.41 6.78
C ALA A 390 -25.53 -8.84 6.35
N PRO A 391 -24.99 -9.86 7.02
CA PRO A 391 -24.19 -9.81 8.24
C PRO A 391 -22.67 -9.61 8.04
N TYR A 392 -22.20 -9.12 6.92
CA TYR A 392 -20.87 -8.97 6.36
C TYR A 392 -20.04 -10.27 6.33
N LYS A 393 -19.99 -11.02 7.43
CA LYS A 393 -19.33 -12.33 7.52
C LYS A 393 -20.02 -13.18 8.60
N LYS A 394 -20.48 -14.37 8.24
CA LYS A 394 -21.10 -15.31 9.17
C LYS A 394 -20.95 -16.74 8.65
N ASP A 395 -20.64 -17.68 9.55
CA ASP A 395 -20.48 -19.10 9.24
C ASP A 395 -19.55 -19.41 8.05
N GLY A 396 -18.47 -18.63 7.91
CA GLY A 396 -17.49 -18.78 6.82
C GLY A 396 -17.91 -18.15 5.48
N ILE A 397 -19.08 -17.51 5.41
CA ILE A 397 -19.56 -16.80 4.23
C ILE A 397 -19.38 -15.29 4.41
N GLY A 398 -18.74 -14.65 3.42
CA GLY A 398 -18.66 -13.19 3.33
C GLY A 398 -19.79 -12.62 2.47
N PHE A 399 -20.21 -11.38 2.75
CA PHE A 399 -21.32 -10.73 2.04
C PHE A 399 -20.91 -9.35 1.53
N THR A 400 -21.26 -9.10 0.27
CA THR A 400 -21.19 -7.77 -0.35
C THR A 400 -22.50 -7.46 -1.04
N THR A 401 -22.76 -6.18 -1.32
CA THR A 401 -23.94 -5.77 -2.07
C THR A 401 -23.61 -4.73 -3.14
N LYS A 402 -24.32 -4.80 -4.24
CA LYS A 402 -24.21 -3.84 -5.35
C LYS A 402 -25.51 -3.82 -6.14
N ASN A 403 -26.09 -2.63 -6.35
CA ASN A 403 -27.30 -2.44 -7.16
C ASN A 403 -28.48 -3.35 -6.75
N GLY A 404 -28.66 -3.58 -5.46
CA GLY A 404 -29.75 -4.42 -4.95
C GLY A 404 -29.49 -5.93 -5.02
N VAL A 405 -28.37 -6.36 -5.57
CA VAL A 405 -27.91 -7.76 -5.53
C VAL A 405 -27.03 -7.99 -4.33
N VAL A 406 -27.20 -9.11 -3.64
CA VAL A 406 -26.32 -9.55 -2.56
C VAL A 406 -25.47 -10.70 -3.08
N TYR A 407 -24.16 -10.63 -2.81
CA TYR A 407 -23.21 -11.68 -3.14
C TYR A 407 -22.78 -12.38 -1.86
N ALA A 408 -22.97 -13.69 -1.80
CA ALA A 408 -22.47 -14.56 -0.74
C ALA A 408 -21.18 -15.25 -1.24
N ILE A 409 -20.08 -14.99 -0.58
CA ILE A 409 -18.74 -15.41 -0.99
C ILE A 409 -18.23 -16.47 -0.02
N GLU A 410 -18.04 -17.69 -0.52
CA GLU A 410 -17.42 -18.80 0.19
C GLU A 410 -15.96 -18.90 -0.24
N THR A 411 -15.04 -18.90 0.70
CA THR A 411 -13.59 -19.06 0.43
C THR A 411 -13.07 -20.31 1.12
N PHE A 412 -12.02 -20.91 0.53
CA PHE A 412 -11.35 -22.11 1.06
C PHE A 412 -9.89 -21.76 1.34
N ALA A 413 -9.49 -21.86 2.60
CA ALA A 413 -8.13 -21.50 3.03
C ALA A 413 -7.07 -22.45 2.48
N THR A 414 -7.42 -23.72 2.21
CA THR A 414 -6.54 -24.73 1.67
C THR A 414 -7.14 -25.49 0.48
N GLU A 415 -6.28 -26.06 -0.36
CA GLU A 415 -6.70 -26.91 -1.49
C GLU A 415 -7.30 -28.25 -1.05
N THR A 416 -7.06 -28.67 0.18
CA THR A 416 -7.48 -29.97 0.73
C THR A 416 -8.82 -29.91 1.48
N GLU A 417 -9.41 -28.71 1.62
CA GLU A 417 -10.69 -28.57 2.26
C GLU A 417 -11.79 -29.31 1.50
N LYS A 418 -12.72 -29.86 2.26
CA LYS A 418 -13.88 -30.53 1.67
C LYS A 418 -14.87 -29.51 1.13
N VAL A 419 -15.13 -29.55 -0.16
CA VAL A 419 -16.13 -28.71 -0.81
C VAL A 419 -17.53 -29.33 -0.61
N PRO A 420 -18.45 -28.65 0.10
CA PRO A 420 -19.76 -29.19 0.37
C PRO A 420 -20.65 -29.19 -0.88
N SER A 421 -21.52 -30.18 -1.00
CA SER A 421 -22.56 -30.24 -2.05
C SER A 421 -23.82 -29.43 -1.72
N LYS A 422 -23.95 -29.00 -0.47
CA LYS A 422 -24.96 -28.04 0.01
C LYS A 422 -24.28 -26.99 0.84
N VAL A 423 -24.59 -25.73 0.56
CA VAL A 423 -24.01 -24.57 1.25
C VAL A 423 -25.10 -23.92 2.10
N TRP A 424 -24.78 -23.65 3.35
CA TRP A 424 -25.57 -22.80 4.22
C TRP A 424 -25.21 -21.35 4.00
N ILE A 425 -26.19 -20.54 3.58
CA ILE A 425 -26.03 -19.09 3.42
C ILE A 425 -26.83 -18.38 4.51
N PRO A 426 -26.19 -17.87 5.57
CA PRO A 426 -26.85 -17.25 6.72
C PRO A 426 -27.28 -15.80 6.43
N TYR A 427 -28.19 -15.63 5.48
CA TYR A 427 -28.75 -14.33 5.05
C TYR A 427 -30.24 -14.25 5.35
N GLU A 428 -30.65 -13.25 6.11
CA GLU A 428 -32.04 -13.12 6.58
C GLU A 428 -32.96 -12.35 5.61
N GLY A 429 -32.39 -11.70 4.58
CA GLY A 429 -33.15 -11.01 3.55
C GLY A 429 -34.01 -12.00 2.71
N LYS A 430 -35.13 -11.52 2.18
CA LYS A 430 -36.02 -12.35 1.34
C LYS A 430 -35.42 -12.52 -0.06
N VAL A 431 -35.07 -13.76 -0.40
CA VAL A 431 -34.42 -14.12 -1.67
C VAL A 431 -35.42 -14.84 -2.57
N THR A 432 -35.48 -14.45 -3.83
CA THR A 432 -36.33 -15.07 -4.86
C THR A 432 -35.59 -16.01 -5.79
N GLU A 433 -34.29 -15.78 -6.00
CA GLU A 433 -33.44 -16.60 -6.86
C GLU A 433 -32.00 -16.61 -6.30
N ILE A 434 -31.35 -17.75 -6.37
CA ILE A 434 -29.93 -17.92 -6.07
C ILE A 434 -29.28 -18.55 -7.29
N THR A 435 -28.19 -17.91 -7.78
CA THR A 435 -27.38 -18.44 -8.88
C THR A 435 -25.91 -18.49 -8.44
N GLU A 436 -25.13 -19.45 -8.93
CA GLU A 436 -23.68 -19.41 -8.82
C GLU A 436 -23.12 -18.50 -9.90
N LEU A 437 -22.26 -17.53 -9.54
CA LEU A 437 -21.78 -16.49 -10.45
C LEU A 437 -21.02 -17.08 -11.66
N SER A 438 -20.26 -18.15 -11.46
CA SER A 438 -19.52 -18.82 -12.53
C SER A 438 -20.37 -19.56 -13.56
N GLY A 439 -21.52 -20.04 -13.17
CA GLY A 439 -22.38 -20.92 -14.00
C GLY A 439 -23.67 -20.29 -14.50
N GLY A 440 -24.15 -19.22 -13.87
CA GLY A 440 -25.35 -18.47 -14.26
C GLY A 440 -26.70 -19.23 -14.14
N SER A 441 -26.70 -20.50 -13.76
CA SER A 441 -27.91 -21.30 -13.61
C SER A 441 -28.52 -21.14 -12.23
N ALA A 442 -29.85 -21.06 -12.16
CA ALA A 442 -30.56 -21.04 -10.90
C ALA A 442 -30.33 -22.32 -10.10
N LEU A 443 -30.03 -22.16 -8.83
CA LEU A 443 -29.80 -23.24 -7.88
C LEU A 443 -31.10 -23.51 -7.07
N SER A 444 -31.36 -24.78 -6.75
CA SER A 444 -32.44 -25.12 -5.82
C SER A 444 -32.01 -24.82 -4.39
N PHE A 445 -32.87 -24.24 -3.62
CA PHE A 445 -32.62 -23.92 -2.22
C PHE A 445 -33.85 -24.12 -1.34
N GLU A 446 -33.64 -24.31 -0.07
CA GLU A 446 -34.64 -24.42 0.98
C GLU A 446 -34.47 -23.26 1.96
N ALA A 447 -35.49 -22.42 2.10
CA ALA A 447 -35.51 -21.39 3.13
C ALA A 447 -35.67 -22.01 4.51
N LYS A 448 -34.83 -21.60 5.45
CA LYS A 448 -34.89 -22.03 6.86
C LYS A 448 -34.79 -20.80 7.75
N GLU A 449 -35.07 -21.01 9.05
CA GLU A 449 -34.82 -19.92 10.02
C GLU A 449 -33.37 -19.46 9.98
N GLY A 450 -33.16 -18.17 9.72
CA GLY A 450 -31.84 -17.52 9.66
C GLY A 450 -31.07 -17.64 8.33
N GLY A 451 -31.66 -18.26 7.26
CA GLY A 451 -30.96 -18.31 5.98
C GLY A 451 -31.49 -19.33 4.96
N TYR A 452 -30.59 -19.75 4.09
CA TYR A 452 -30.91 -20.62 2.94
C TYR A 452 -29.94 -21.79 2.84
N LEU A 453 -30.45 -23.00 2.72
CA LEU A 453 -29.67 -24.20 2.38
C LEU A 453 -29.72 -24.41 0.86
N VAL A 454 -28.61 -24.12 0.20
CA VAL A 454 -28.47 -24.13 -1.26
C VAL A 454 -27.86 -25.44 -1.73
N ASN A 455 -28.48 -26.10 -2.70
CA ASN A 455 -27.93 -27.28 -3.33
C ASN A 455 -27.04 -26.89 -4.51
N VAL A 456 -25.73 -27.03 -4.37
CA VAL A 456 -24.73 -26.67 -5.37
C VAL A 456 -24.20 -27.87 -6.16
N GLY A 457 -24.66 -29.08 -5.81
CA GLY A 457 -24.20 -30.31 -6.42
C GLY A 457 -22.82 -30.76 -5.92
N LYS A 458 -22.38 -31.93 -6.39
CA LYS A 458 -21.10 -32.51 -5.98
C LYS A 458 -19.92 -31.81 -6.71
N TRP A 459 -18.95 -31.35 -5.94
CA TRP A 459 -17.69 -30.87 -6.49
C TRP A 459 -16.94 -31.99 -7.20
N LYS A 460 -16.47 -31.73 -8.40
CA LYS A 460 -15.92 -32.78 -9.28
C LYS A 460 -14.39 -32.79 -9.35
N GLU A 461 -13.75 -31.72 -8.90
CA GLU A 461 -12.29 -31.59 -8.92
C GLU A 461 -11.68 -32.14 -7.62
N GLU A 462 -10.41 -32.56 -7.69
CA GLU A 462 -9.68 -33.10 -6.57
C GLU A 462 -9.37 -32.02 -5.52
N LYS A 463 -9.05 -30.80 -5.99
CA LYS A 463 -8.71 -29.65 -5.14
C LYS A 463 -9.91 -28.74 -4.92
N ALA A 464 -10.01 -28.18 -3.72
CA ALA A 464 -10.98 -27.12 -3.45
C ALA A 464 -10.66 -25.86 -4.28
N PRO A 465 -11.68 -25.14 -4.78
CA PRO A 465 -11.47 -23.85 -5.45
C PRO A 465 -10.91 -22.83 -4.47
N ILE A 466 -10.42 -21.69 -4.97
CA ILE A 466 -10.08 -20.56 -4.09
C ILE A 466 -11.34 -20.06 -3.38
N GLY A 467 -12.43 -19.92 -4.10
CA GLY A 467 -13.73 -19.54 -3.55
C GLY A 467 -14.81 -19.64 -4.60
N ARG A 468 -16.06 -19.62 -4.14
CA ARG A 468 -17.28 -19.59 -4.97
C ARG A 468 -18.13 -18.41 -4.57
N VAL A 469 -18.91 -17.89 -5.49
CA VAL A 469 -19.79 -16.75 -5.24
C VAL A 469 -21.21 -17.08 -5.66
N PHE A 470 -22.15 -16.80 -4.78
CA PHE A 470 -23.59 -16.95 -5.00
C PHE A 470 -24.24 -15.56 -5.08
N CYS A 471 -24.99 -15.34 -6.15
CA CYS A 471 -25.81 -14.14 -6.33
C CYS A 471 -27.20 -14.38 -5.76
N LEU A 472 -27.59 -13.57 -4.80
CA LEU A 472 -28.90 -13.59 -4.17
C LEU A 472 -29.71 -12.42 -4.71
N LYS A 473 -30.78 -12.70 -5.45
CA LYS A 473 -31.73 -11.67 -5.89
C LYS A 473 -32.82 -11.51 -4.82
N ASN A 474 -32.90 -10.31 -4.30
CA ASN A 474 -33.93 -9.95 -3.32
C ASN A 474 -35.30 -9.80 -3.99
N ALA A 475 -36.38 -10.01 -3.21
CA ALA A 475 -37.74 -9.84 -3.65
C ALA A 475 -38.12 -8.37 -3.90
#